data_5a96334993212aa107120204cbcbef01
#
_entry.id   5a96334993212aa107120204cbcbef01
#
_cell.length_a   1.000
_cell.length_b   1.000
_cell.length_c   1.000
_cell.angle_alpha   90.00
_cell.angle_beta   90.00
_cell.angle_gamma   90.00
#
_symmetry.space_group_name_H-M   'P 1'
#
loop_
_entity.id
_entity.type
_entity.pdbx_description
1 polymer ?
#
loop_
_entity_poly.entity_id
_entity_poly.type
_entity_poly.pdbx_seq_one_letter_code
_entity_poly.pdbx_strand_id
1 'polypeptide(L)'
;MHTGEQYHEFMLGSPRDRAVRARFQQLALGLLPAGAAVLDFGAGTGIDAKAYAAHGHPTFVFEPAEAMRDCLVRHCRDEITRAAVVTVASPLACRVQAVTANFAVFNHFADHVALFEQLSPVVQHGGFVLASLLNPYCLADARYRWWRADLLNLVRRGHYAIPSESRIHRFAPRIVARAAAPHFRLERLAPRGLGLAYELYMFLLLRRV
;
A
#
# COMPACT_ATOMS: atom_id res chain seq x y z
N MET A 1 -16.67 13.19 -3.21
CA MET A 1 -15.21 13.03 -2.96
C MET A 1 -14.93 13.63 -1.59
N HIS A 2 -14.35 12.89 -0.65
CA HIS A 2 -13.97 13.44 0.65
C HIS A 2 -12.81 14.44 0.47
N THR A 3 -12.83 15.53 1.25
CA THR A 3 -11.64 16.38 1.37
C THR A 3 -10.51 15.59 2.07
N GLY A 4 -9.27 16.03 1.96
CA GLY A 4 -8.15 15.38 2.67
C GLY A 4 -8.38 15.28 4.18
N GLU A 5 -8.96 16.33 4.81
CA GLU A 5 -9.28 16.35 6.24
C GLU A 5 -10.39 15.35 6.61
N GLN A 6 -11.48 15.32 5.85
CA GLN A 6 -12.59 14.36 6.07
C GLN A 6 -12.08 12.90 5.97
N TYR A 7 -11.21 12.63 4.99
CA TYR A 7 -10.58 11.31 4.87
C TYR A 7 -9.67 11.01 6.06
N HIS A 8 -8.88 11.97 6.51
CA HIS A 8 -8.01 11.83 7.67
C HIS A 8 -8.80 11.49 8.94
N GLU A 9 -9.83 12.27 9.23
CA GLU A 9 -10.71 12.05 10.38
C GLU A 9 -11.40 10.68 10.30
N PHE A 10 -11.89 10.30 9.11
CA PHE A 10 -12.50 8.99 8.88
C PHE A 10 -11.51 7.85 9.20
N MET A 11 -10.28 7.93 8.70
CA MET A 11 -9.25 6.90 8.91
C MET A 11 -8.82 6.79 10.37
N LEU A 12 -8.78 7.90 11.10
CA LEU A 12 -8.49 7.91 12.54
C LEU A 12 -9.71 7.50 13.38
N GLY A 13 -10.92 7.80 12.92
CA GLY A 13 -12.17 7.46 13.62
C GLY A 13 -12.51 5.97 13.61
N SER A 14 -12.11 5.24 12.57
CA SER A 14 -12.43 3.82 12.39
C SER A 14 -11.52 2.91 13.23
N PRO A 15 -12.03 2.19 14.25
CA PRO A 15 -11.22 1.24 15.03
C PRO A 15 -10.63 0.13 14.18
N ARG A 16 -11.37 -0.33 13.16
CA ARG A 16 -10.92 -1.37 12.23
C ARG A 16 -9.74 -0.90 11.40
N ASP A 17 -9.83 0.30 10.82
CA ASP A 17 -8.77 0.82 9.96
C ASP A 17 -7.52 1.16 10.78
N ARG A 18 -7.69 1.65 12.01
CA ARG A 18 -6.56 1.81 12.95
C ARG A 18 -5.86 0.49 13.24
N ALA A 19 -6.61 -0.59 13.49
CA ALA A 19 -6.03 -1.92 13.75
C ALA A 19 -5.28 -2.48 12.53
N VAL A 20 -5.85 -2.34 11.33
CA VAL A 20 -5.19 -2.71 10.06
C VAL A 20 -3.90 -1.93 9.88
N ARG A 21 -3.94 -0.60 10.08
CA ARG A 21 -2.79 0.28 9.97
C ARG A 21 -1.70 -0.09 10.98
N ALA A 22 -2.06 -0.28 12.24
CA ALA A 22 -1.09 -0.67 13.28
C ALA A 22 -0.36 -1.97 12.93
N ARG A 23 -1.09 -2.99 12.46
CA ARG A 23 -0.48 -4.25 11.99
C ARG A 23 0.46 -4.05 10.80
N PHE A 24 0.06 -3.21 9.84
CA PHE A 24 0.89 -2.89 8.68
C PHE A 24 2.17 -2.15 9.09
N GLN A 25 2.06 -1.12 9.93
CA GLN A 25 3.20 -0.36 10.45
C GLN A 25 4.15 -1.24 11.27
N GLN A 26 3.62 -2.08 12.17
CA GLN A 26 4.42 -3.03 12.95
C GLN A 26 5.21 -3.99 12.04
N LEU A 27 4.57 -4.49 10.98
CA LEU A 27 5.25 -5.36 10.02
C LEU A 27 6.35 -4.61 9.26
N ALA A 28 6.09 -3.39 8.79
CA ALA A 28 7.08 -2.57 8.10
C ALA A 28 8.28 -2.25 9.00
N LEU A 29 8.01 -1.72 10.21
CA LEU A 29 9.04 -1.34 11.18
C LEU A 29 9.86 -2.54 11.66
N GLY A 30 9.23 -3.72 11.83
CA GLY A 30 9.94 -4.94 12.21
C GLY A 30 10.87 -5.51 11.13
N LEU A 31 10.74 -5.05 9.88
CA LEU A 31 11.57 -5.48 8.75
C LEU A 31 12.65 -4.44 8.39
N LEU A 32 12.49 -3.21 8.83
CA LEU A 32 13.41 -2.11 8.50
C LEU A 32 14.65 -2.15 9.38
N PRO A 33 15.85 -2.14 8.81
CA PRO A 33 17.06 -1.84 9.56
C PRO A 33 16.99 -0.43 10.17
N ALA A 34 17.64 -0.21 11.31
CA ALA A 34 17.67 1.10 11.95
C ALA A 34 18.16 2.19 10.98
N GLY A 35 17.46 3.32 10.91
CA GLY A 35 17.79 4.44 10.03
C GLY A 35 17.58 4.20 8.54
N ALA A 36 17.06 3.04 8.14
CA ALA A 36 16.79 2.76 6.73
C ALA A 36 15.73 3.68 6.14
N ALA A 37 15.96 4.18 4.93
CA ALA A 37 15.02 5.05 4.23
C ALA A 37 13.80 4.28 3.71
N VAL A 38 12.64 4.93 3.77
CA VAL A 38 11.34 4.39 3.32
C VAL A 38 10.71 5.33 2.29
N LEU A 39 10.08 4.78 1.28
CA LEU A 39 9.13 5.50 0.43
C LEU A 39 7.71 5.07 0.79
N ASP A 40 6.91 6.00 1.30
CA ASP A 40 5.47 5.81 1.47
C ASP A 40 4.78 6.19 0.14
N PHE A 41 4.41 5.16 -0.62
CA PHE A 41 3.87 5.29 -1.96
C PHE A 41 2.33 5.35 -1.91
N GLY A 42 1.76 6.48 -2.30
CA GLY A 42 0.35 6.80 -2.07
C GLY A 42 0.11 7.15 -0.61
N ALA A 43 0.93 8.06 -0.07
CA ALA A 43 0.99 8.37 1.37
C ALA A 43 -0.31 8.95 1.94
N GLY A 44 -1.27 9.34 1.10
CA GLY A 44 -2.54 9.93 1.51
C GLY A 44 -2.32 11.18 2.36
N THR A 45 -2.81 11.13 3.59
CA THR A 45 -2.67 12.25 4.55
C THR A 45 -1.45 12.16 5.46
N GLY A 46 -0.50 11.25 5.18
CA GLY A 46 0.80 11.16 5.85
C GLY A 46 0.83 10.42 7.18
N ILE A 47 -0.22 9.68 7.55
CA ILE A 47 -0.30 8.98 8.85
C ILE A 47 0.82 7.93 8.97
N ASP A 48 1.06 7.14 7.92
CA ASP A 48 2.10 6.10 7.94
C ASP A 48 3.50 6.74 7.86
N ALA A 49 3.67 7.76 7.03
CA ALA A 49 4.92 8.51 6.92
C ALA A 49 5.36 9.11 8.28
N LYS A 50 4.42 9.71 9.02
CA LYS A 50 4.68 10.24 10.36
C LYS A 50 5.13 9.17 11.33
N ALA A 51 4.53 7.98 11.27
CA ALA A 51 4.91 6.85 12.10
C ALA A 51 6.35 6.37 11.80
N TYR A 52 6.73 6.24 10.52
CA TYR A 52 8.09 5.85 10.14
C TYR A 52 9.13 6.88 10.59
N ALA A 53 8.86 8.17 10.35
CA ALA A 53 9.72 9.27 10.79
C ALA A 53 9.90 9.31 12.31
N ALA A 54 8.84 9.05 13.09
CA ALA A 54 8.90 8.96 14.54
C ALA A 54 9.79 7.81 15.06
N HIS A 55 9.98 6.75 14.25
CA HIS A 55 10.89 5.63 14.55
C HIS A 55 12.30 5.82 13.97
N GLY A 56 12.63 7.03 13.50
CA GLY A 56 13.97 7.37 13.01
C GLY A 56 14.28 6.92 11.58
N HIS A 57 13.26 6.64 10.77
CA HIS A 57 13.39 6.30 9.36
C HIS A 57 13.20 7.54 8.49
N PRO A 58 14.21 8.01 7.73
CA PRO A 58 14.03 9.02 6.69
C PRO A 58 12.92 8.56 5.73
N THR A 59 11.87 9.36 5.60
CA THR A 59 10.66 8.95 4.89
C THR A 59 10.40 9.86 3.71
N PHE A 60 10.50 9.30 2.51
CA PHE A 60 10.02 9.94 1.28
C PHE A 60 8.53 9.68 1.13
N VAL A 61 7.76 10.66 0.65
CA VAL A 61 6.32 10.52 0.44
C VAL A 61 5.95 10.89 -0.98
N PHE A 62 5.25 10.00 -1.66
CA PHE A 62 4.66 10.24 -2.96
C PHE A 62 3.14 10.15 -2.86
N GLU A 63 2.45 11.27 -3.13
CA GLU A 63 0.99 11.36 -3.16
C GLU A 63 0.54 12.18 -4.35
N PRO A 64 -0.09 11.57 -5.38
CA PRO A 64 -0.49 12.28 -6.58
C PRO A 64 -1.74 13.17 -6.38
N ALA A 65 -2.62 12.83 -5.43
CA ALA A 65 -3.84 13.59 -5.18
C ALA A 65 -3.54 14.88 -4.41
N GLU A 66 -3.74 16.03 -5.03
CA GLU A 66 -3.43 17.34 -4.46
C GLU A 66 -4.07 17.56 -3.08
N ALA A 67 -5.38 17.32 -2.95
CA ALA A 67 -6.08 17.50 -1.68
C ALA A 67 -5.53 16.62 -0.54
N MET A 68 -5.04 15.41 -0.86
CA MET A 68 -4.39 14.52 0.12
C MET A 68 -3.00 15.04 0.46
N ARG A 69 -2.22 15.46 -0.54
CA ARG A 69 -0.89 16.02 -0.37
C ARG A 69 -0.89 17.30 0.48
N ASP A 70 -1.86 18.19 0.27
CA ASP A 70 -2.02 19.40 1.09
C ASP A 70 -2.30 19.07 2.55
N CYS A 71 -3.14 18.08 2.80
CA CYS A 71 -3.41 17.56 4.13
C CYS A 71 -2.14 16.94 4.75
N LEU A 72 -1.40 16.12 3.99
CA LEU A 72 -0.13 15.53 4.40
C LEU A 72 0.88 16.61 4.83
N VAL A 73 1.06 17.67 4.04
CA VAL A 73 2.00 18.76 4.35
C VAL A 73 1.63 19.45 5.67
N ARG A 74 0.34 19.64 5.93
CA ARG A 74 -0.11 20.21 7.22
C ARG A 74 0.15 19.25 8.39
N HIS A 75 -0.19 17.97 8.25
CA HIS A 75 -0.05 16.97 9.31
C HIS A 75 1.39 16.58 9.61
N CYS A 76 2.25 16.57 8.60
CA CYS A 76 3.67 16.24 8.75
C CYS A 76 4.57 17.49 8.79
N ARG A 77 4.02 18.65 9.13
CA ARG A 77 4.75 19.93 9.08
C ARG A 77 6.08 19.88 9.83
N ASP A 78 6.05 19.36 11.06
CA ASP A 78 7.25 19.30 11.91
C ASP A 78 8.27 18.29 11.37
N GLU A 79 7.82 17.16 10.87
CA GLU A 79 8.66 16.14 10.25
C GLU A 79 9.29 16.64 8.95
N ILE A 80 8.54 17.40 8.15
CA ILE A 80 9.04 18.03 6.92
C ILE A 80 10.06 19.11 7.26
N THR A 81 9.79 19.96 8.25
CA THR A 81 10.72 21.01 8.68
C THR A 81 12.05 20.43 9.14
N ARG A 82 12.05 19.26 9.79
CA ARG A 82 13.25 18.55 10.25
C ARG A 82 13.86 17.64 9.17
N ALA A 83 13.34 17.66 7.95
CA ALA A 83 13.70 16.76 6.85
C ALA A 83 13.59 15.26 7.18
N ALA A 84 12.79 14.89 8.19
CA ALA A 84 12.47 13.50 8.50
C ALA A 84 11.42 12.92 7.53
N VAL A 85 10.58 13.80 6.96
CA VAL A 85 9.65 13.50 5.86
C VAL A 85 9.97 14.42 4.68
N VAL A 86 10.10 13.85 3.50
CA VAL A 86 10.44 14.56 2.26
C VAL A 86 9.40 14.25 1.19
N THR A 87 8.71 15.27 0.68
CA THR A 87 7.77 15.10 -0.43
C THR A 87 8.53 14.97 -1.76
N VAL A 88 8.14 13.99 -2.57
CA VAL A 88 8.73 13.78 -3.90
C VAL A 88 7.68 13.87 -4.99
N ALA A 89 8.05 14.48 -6.10
CA ALA A 89 7.18 14.62 -7.29
C ALA A 89 7.06 13.31 -8.08
N SER A 90 8.05 12.41 -7.91
CA SER A 90 8.07 11.09 -8.55
C SER A 90 8.71 10.08 -7.61
N PRO A 91 8.21 8.84 -7.57
CA PRO A 91 8.84 7.76 -6.81
C PRO A 91 10.27 7.48 -7.27
N LEU A 92 10.61 7.76 -8.53
CA LEU A 92 11.96 7.59 -9.08
C LEU A 92 12.99 8.60 -8.53
N ALA A 93 12.56 9.63 -7.80
CA ALA A 93 13.44 10.64 -7.23
C ALA A 93 14.20 10.16 -5.97
N CYS A 94 13.95 8.94 -5.48
CA CYS A 94 14.60 8.41 -4.30
C CYS A 94 15.06 6.97 -4.49
N ARG A 95 15.99 6.53 -3.63
CA ARG A 95 16.42 5.14 -3.55
C ARG A 95 16.38 4.70 -2.08
N VAL A 96 15.57 3.69 -1.78
CA VAL A 96 15.16 3.34 -0.42
C VAL A 96 15.33 1.86 -0.12
N GLN A 97 15.36 1.51 1.16
CA GLN A 97 15.34 0.13 1.63
C GLN A 97 13.94 -0.49 1.49
N ALA A 98 12.90 0.31 1.69
CA ALA A 98 11.53 -0.17 1.61
C ALA A 98 10.62 0.80 0.85
N VAL A 99 9.70 0.24 0.08
CA VAL A 99 8.49 0.92 -0.40
C VAL A 99 7.31 0.35 0.37
N THR A 100 6.53 1.22 0.99
CA THR A 100 5.27 0.87 1.64
C THR A 100 4.10 1.44 0.86
N ALA A 101 3.03 0.66 0.69
CA ALA A 101 1.81 1.07 0.01
C ALA A 101 0.60 0.52 0.79
N ASN A 102 0.05 1.33 1.69
CA ASN A 102 -1.03 0.91 2.57
C ASN A 102 -2.40 1.31 2.02
N PHE A 103 -3.46 0.62 2.48
CA PHE A 103 -4.86 0.88 2.12
C PHE A 103 -5.14 0.88 0.61
N ALA A 104 -4.80 -0.24 -0.02
CA ALA A 104 -5.21 -0.54 -1.39
C ALA A 104 -4.64 0.38 -2.48
N VAL A 105 -3.53 1.07 -2.24
CA VAL A 105 -2.91 1.95 -3.25
C VAL A 105 -2.65 1.18 -4.55
N PHE A 106 -2.09 -0.03 -4.47
CA PHE A 106 -1.82 -0.85 -5.66
C PHE A 106 -3.09 -1.32 -6.39
N ASN A 107 -4.23 -1.32 -5.72
CA ASN A 107 -5.51 -1.68 -6.36
C ASN A 107 -6.01 -0.62 -7.37
N HIS A 108 -5.42 0.57 -7.39
CA HIS A 108 -5.70 1.60 -8.40
C HIS A 108 -4.92 1.40 -9.71
N PHE A 109 -3.93 0.51 -9.72
CA PHE A 109 -3.14 0.18 -10.90
C PHE A 109 -3.69 -1.07 -11.58
N ALA A 110 -4.02 -0.96 -12.86
CA ALA A 110 -4.46 -2.11 -13.66
C ALA A 110 -3.27 -2.97 -14.11
N ASP A 111 -2.12 -2.35 -14.35
CA ASP A 111 -0.89 -2.98 -14.80
C ASP A 111 0.16 -3.02 -13.67
N HIS A 112 0.24 -4.16 -13.01
CA HIS A 112 1.23 -4.39 -11.96
C HIS A 112 2.63 -4.68 -12.52
N VAL A 113 2.77 -5.11 -13.79
CA VAL A 113 4.10 -5.29 -14.41
C VAL A 113 4.77 -3.93 -14.51
N ALA A 114 4.11 -2.97 -15.16
CA ALA A 114 4.61 -1.60 -15.28
C ALA A 114 4.87 -0.95 -13.91
N LEU A 115 4.01 -1.21 -12.91
CA LEU A 115 4.20 -0.72 -11.55
C LEU A 115 5.51 -1.25 -10.94
N PHE A 116 5.77 -2.56 -10.99
CA PHE A 116 6.97 -3.15 -10.42
C PHE A 116 8.24 -2.81 -11.21
N GLU A 117 8.14 -2.62 -12.52
CA GLU A 117 9.23 -2.07 -13.34
C GLU A 117 9.62 -0.68 -12.86
N GLN A 118 8.66 0.20 -12.56
CA GLN A 118 8.92 1.53 -12.01
C GLN A 118 9.50 1.48 -10.59
N LEU A 119 9.04 0.55 -9.74
CA LEU A 119 9.53 0.45 -8.37
C LEU A 119 10.89 -0.25 -8.25
N SER A 120 11.26 -1.04 -9.23
CA SER A 120 12.50 -1.80 -9.17
C SER A 120 13.77 -0.96 -9.01
N PRO A 121 13.98 0.17 -9.71
CA PRO A 121 15.15 1.03 -9.50
C PRO A 121 15.10 1.81 -8.17
N VAL A 122 13.90 1.98 -7.60
CA VAL A 122 13.69 2.72 -6.33
C VAL A 122 14.13 1.89 -5.13
N VAL A 123 13.85 0.57 -5.14
CA VAL A 123 14.16 -0.32 -4.03
C VAL A 123 15.58 -0.85 -4.15
N GLN A 124 16.38 -0.72 -3.10
CA GLN A 124 17.73 -1.27 -3.04
C GLN A 124 17.73 -2.81 -3.10
N HIS A 125 18.82 -3.42 -3.56
CA HIS A 125 18.98 -4.87 -3.49
C HIS A 125 18.81 -5.36 -2.04
N GLY A 126 18.08 -6.46 -1.85
CA GLY A 126 17.72 -6.95 -0.52
C GLY A 126 16.67 -6.12 0.22
N GLY A 127 16.27 -4.99 -0.35
CA GLY A 127 15.13 -4.20 0.12
C GLY A 127 13.79 -4.86 -0.18
N PHE A 128 12.69 -4.20 0.14
CA PHE A 128 11.37 -4.79 -0.02
C PHE A 128 10.28 -3.80 -0.43
N VAL A 129 9.21 -4.34 -0.98
CA VAL A 129 7.92 -3.67 -1.13
C VAL A 129 6.94 -4.35 -0.17
N LEU A 130 6.29 -3.58 0.68
CA LEU A 130 5.19 -4.03 1.53
C LEU A 130 3.91 -3.31 1.09
N ALA A 131 2.94 -4.07 0.61
CA ALA A 131 1.67 -3.52 0.15
C ALA A 131 0.48 -4.16 0.87
N SER A 132 -0.51 -3.35 1.25
CA SER A 132 -1.83 -3.86 1.63
C SER A 132 -2.78 -3.72 0.45
N LEU A 133 -3.35 -4.84 0.02
CA LEU A 133 -4.29 -4.91 -1.09
C LEU A 133 -5.66 -5.35 -0.60
N LEU A 134 -6.70 -4.89 -1.29
CA LEU A 134 -8.04 -5.43 -1.11
C LEU A 134 -8.07 -6.91 -1.48
N ASN A 135 -8.49 -7.71 -0.54
CA ASN A 135 -8.52 -9.16 -0.68
C ASN A 135 -9.69 -9.61 -1.58
N PRO A 136 -9.42 -10.27 -2.71
CA PRO A 136 -10.47 -10.73 -3.61
C PRO A 136 -11.31 -11.89 -3.05
N TYR A 137 -10.84 -12.55 -2.01
CA TYR A 137 -11.47 -13.73 -1.40
C TYR A 137 -12.28 -13.42 -0.14
N CYS A 138 -12.44 -12.14 0.22
CA CYS A 138 -13.15 -11.75 1.43
C CYS A 138 -14.64 -12.14 1.36
N LEU A 139 -15.09 -13.07 2.21
CA LEU A 139 -16.48 -13.57 2.22
C LEU A 139 -17.49 -12.50 2.63
N ALA A 140 -17.06 -11.47 3.38
CA ALA A 140 -17.94 -10.35 3.71
C ALA A 140 -18.47 -9.64 2.45
N ASP A 141 -17.75 -9.75 1.32
CA ASP A 141 -18.16 -9.16 0.05
C ASP A 141 -19.15 -10.03 -0.74
N ALA A 142 -19.38 -11.28 -0.31
CA ALA A 142 -20.37 -12.17 -0.94
C ALA A 142 -21.81 -11.63 -0.91
N ARG A 143 -22.11 -10.70 -0.01
CA ARG A 143 -23.38 -9.94 0.00
C ARG A 143 -23.59 -9.06 -1.22
N TYR A 144 -22.52 -8.65 -1.89
CA TYR A 144 -22.58 -7.79 -3.06
C TYR A 144 -22.75 -8.58 -4.36
N ARG A 145 -23.66 -8.11 -5.24
CA ARG A 145 -23.91 -8.76 -6.54
C ARG A 145 -22.67 -8.74 -7.43
N TRP A 146 -21.90 -7.65 -7.42
CA TRP A 146 -20.68 -7.53 -8.20
C TRP A 146 -19.65 -8.59 -7.82
N TRP A 147 -19.47 -8.90 -6.53
CA TRP A 147 -18.51 -9.92 -6.09
C TRP A 147 -18.88 -11.31 -6.63
N ARG A 148 -20.18 -11.68 -6.53
CA ARG A 148 -20.67 -12.97 -7.06
C ARG A 148 -20.55 -13.08 -8.58
N ALA A 149 -20.82 -11.98 -9.30
CA ALA A 149 -20.69 -11.92 -10.75
C ALA A 149 -19.24 -12.07 -11.21
N ASP A 150 -18.28 -11.57 -10.43
CA ASP A 150 -16.85 -11.55 -10.77
C ASP A 150 -16.06 -12.76 -10.28
N LEU A 151 -16.67 -13.67 -9.50
CA LEU A 151 -16.02 -14.91 -9.05
C LEU A 151 -15.42 -15.71 -10.22
N LEU A 152 -16.13 -15.79 -11.34
CA LEU A 152 -15.67 -16.49 -12.52
C LEU A 152 -14.44 -15.81 -13.14
N ASN A 153 -14.40 -14.48 -13.15
CA ASN A 153 -13.24 -13.72 -13.59
C ASN A 153 -12.05 -13.93 -12.65
N LEU A 154 -12.29 -13.97 -11.34
CA LEU A 154 -11.26 -14.27 -10.35
C LEU A 154 -10.64 -15.65 -10.57
N VAL A 155 -11.46 -16.68 -10.84
CA VAL A 155 -10.98 -18.04 -11.10
C VAL A 155 -10.20 -18.11 -12.41
N ARG A 156 -10.72 -17.54 -13.49
CA ARG A 156 -10.15 -17.65 -14.85
C ARG A 156 -8.96 -16.73 -15.05
N ARG A 157 -9.07 -15.47 -14.64
CA ARG A 157 -8.08 -14.40 -14.91
C ARG A 157 -7.24 -14.04 -13.70
N GLY A 158 -7.70 -14.38 -12.48
CA GLY A 158 -7.05 -14.04 -11.23
C GLY A 158 -7.24 -12.58 -10.81
N HIS A 159 -8.10 -11.83 -11.48
CA HIS A 159 -8.44 -10.46 -11.12
C HIS A 159 -9.82 -10.06 -11.63
N TYR A 160 -10.37 -9.01 -11.02
CA TYR A 160 -11.55 -8.30 -11.47
C TYR A 160 -11.50 -6.81 -11.06
N ALA A 161 -12.29 -5.97 -11.70
CA ALA A 161 -12.44 -4.56 -11.36
C ALA A 161 -13.81 -4.34 -10.72
N ILE A 162 -13.84 -3.60 -9.61
CA ILE A 162 -15.08 -3.20 -8.98
C ILE A 162 -15.67 -2.04 -9.81
N PRO A 163 -16.96 -2.11 -10.21
CA PRO A 163 -17.64 -1.01 -10.86
C PRO A 163 -17.76 0.16 -9.89
N SER A 164 -16.82 1.08 -9.94
CA SER A 164 -16.79 2.29 -9.14
C SER A 164 -16.14 3.40 -9.95
N GLU A 165 -16.36 4.64 -9.57
CA GLU A 165 -15.75 5.81 -10.23
C GLU A 165 -14.21 5.76 -10.24
N SER A 166 -13.60 5.12 -9.25
CA SER A 166 -12.15 5.04 -9.07
C SER A 166 -11.47 3.80 -9.67
N ARG A 167 -12.19 2.94 -10.42
CA ARG A 167 -11.65 1.72 -11.05
C ARG A 167 -10.73 0.91 -10.13
N ILE A 168 -11.28 0.44 -9.03
CA ILE A 168 -10.52 -0.39 -8.08
C ILE A 168 -10.42 -1.82 -8.62
N HIS A 169 -9.21 -2.32 -8.77
CA HIS A 169 -8.91 -3.68 -9.21
C HIS A 169 -8.60 -4.58 -8.02
N ARG A 170 -9.12 -5.81 -8.02
CA ARG A 170 -8.75 -6.82 -7.02
C ARG A 170 -8.00 -7.96 -7.70
N PHE A 171 -6.85 -8.30 -7.16
CA PHE A 171 -5.94 -9.29 -7.73
C PHE A 171 -5.73 -10.46 -6.78
N ALA A 172 -5.74 -11.67 -7.32
CA ALA A 172 -5.24 -12.83 -6.60
C ALA A 172 -3.73 -12.65 -6.31
N PRO A 173 -3.22 -13.03 -5.12
CA PRO A 173 -1.81 -12.86 -4.77
C PRO A 173 -0.84 -13.44 -5.79
N ARG A 174 -1.22 -14.56 -6.44
CA ARG A 174 -0.41 -15.20 -7.51
C ARG A 174 -0.19 -14.31 -8.73
N ILE A 175 -1.17 -13.45 -9.06
CA ILE A 175 -1.07 -12.53 -10.21
C ILE A 175 -0.09 -11.42 -9.87
N VAL A 176 -0.21 -10.85 -8.66
CA VAL A 176 0.71 -9.82 -8.18
C VAL A 176 2.14 -10.37 -8.09
N ALA A 177 2.31 -11.57 -7.52
CA ALA A 177 3.61 -12.22 -7.43
C ALA A 177 4.24 -12.49 -8.80
N ARG A 178 3.44 -12.91 -9.79
CA ARG A 178 3.91 -13.12 -11.18
C ARG A 178 4.34 -11.82 -11.83
N ALA A 179 3.56 -10.76 -11.68
CA ALA A 179 3.90 -9.43 -12.20
C ALA A 179 5.19 -8.87 -11.57
N ALA A 180 5.41 -9.15 -10.30
CA ALA A 180 6.59 -8.72 -9.58
C ALA A 180 7.86 -9.57 -9.87
N ALA A 181 7.69 -10.82 -10.32
CA ALA A 181 8.76 -11.84 -10.39
C ALA A 181 10.05 -11.43 -11.12
N PRO A 182 10.05 -10.57 -12.16
CA PRO A 182 11.30 -10.14 -12.79
C PRO A 182 12.22 -9.35 -11.86
N HIS A 183 11.64 -8.72 -10.84
CA HIS A 183 12.35 -7.77 -9.96
C HIS A 183 12.24 -8.10 -8.48
N PHE A 184 11.15 -8.79 -8.09
CA PHE A 184 10.83 -9.07 -6.69
C PHE A 184 10.32 -10.51 -6.54
N ARG A 185 10.62 -11.11 -5.39
CA ARG A 185 10.09 -12.41 -4.98
C ARG A 185 9.07 -12.22 -3.85
N LEU A 186 7.89 -12.84 -3.98
CA LEU A 186 6.92 -12.89 -2.89
C LEU A 186 7.50 -13.71 -1.73
N GLU A 187 7.78 -13.05 -0.61
CA GLU A 187 8.33 -13.66 0.60
C GLU A 187 7.24 -14.00 1.62
N ARG A 188 6.24 -13.13 1.73
CA ARG A 188 5.17 -13.31 2.71
C ARG A 188 3.82 -12.82 2.19
N LEU A 189 2.78 -13.59 2.52
CA LEU A 189 1.37 -13.20 2.39
C LEU A 189 0.73 -13.33 3.77
N ALA A 190 -0.03 -12.31 4.19
CA ALA A 190 -0.79 -12.31 5.43
C ALA A 190 -2.16 -11.65 5.21
N PRO A 191 -3.25 -12.25 5.72
CA PRO A 191 -3.31 -13.55 6.39
C PRO A 191 -3.08 -14.71 5.43
N ARG A 192 -2.92 -15.92 5.95
CA ARG A 192 -2.79 -17.16 5.17
C ARG A 192 -3.98 -18.10 5.42
N GLY A 193 -4.19 -19.02 4.51
CA GLY A 193 -5.21 -20.07 4.65
C GLY A 193 -6.60 -19.47 4.83
N LEU A 194 -7.36 -20.01 5.77
CA LEU A 194 -8.74 -19.57 6.05
C LEU A 194 -8.84 -18.10 6.47
N GLY A 195 -7.78 -17.52 7.03
CA GLY A 195 -7.76 -16.09 7.39
C GLY A 195 -8.01 -15.17 6.19
N LEU A 196 -7.64 -15.56 4.97
CA LEU A 196 -7.97 -14.81 3.76
C LEU A 196 -9.49 -14.66 3.54
N ALA A 197 -10.31 -15.60 4.01
CA ALA A 197 -11.75 -15.53 3.83
C ALA A 197 -12.43 -14.43 4.69
N TYR A 198 -11.77 -13.98 5.76
CA TYR A 198 -12.38 -13.08 6.75
C TYR A 198 -11.79 -11.67 6.78
N GLU A 199 -10.62 -11.46 6.19
CA GLU A 199 -9.93 -10.17 6.20
C GLU A 199 -10.18 -9.39 4.90
N LEU A 200 -10.52 -8.11 5.04
CA LEU A 200 -10.72 -7.22 3.90
C LEU A 200 -9.40 -6.90 3.17
N TYR A 201 -8.31 -6.81 3.93
CA TYR A 201 -6.98 -6.52 3.40
C TYR A 201 -6.07 -7.74 3.52
N MET A 202 -5.23 -7.91 2.50
CA MET A 202 -4.11 -8.84 2.52
C MET A 202 -2.80 -8.06 2.39
N PHE A 203 -1.77 -8.46 3.13
CA PHE A 203 -0.45 -7.85 3.10
C PHE A 203 0.51 -8.73 2.29
N LEU A 204 1.15 -8.14 1.30
CA LEU A 204 2.16 -8.79 0.48
C LEU A 204 3.52 -8.17 0.78
N LEU A 205 4.48 -9.02 1.18
CA LEU A 205 5.89 -8.66 1.30
C LEU A 205 6.64 -9.23 0.10
N LEU A 206 7.22 -8.35 -0.68
CA LEU A 206 7.96 -8.66 -1.89
C LEU A 206 9.41 -8.21 -1.72
N ARG A 207 10.36 -9.15 -1.76
CA ARG A 207 11.79 -8.89 -1.60
C ARG A 207 12.44 -8.60 -2.93
N ARG A 208 13.23 -7.53 -3.00
CA ARG A 208 14.03 -7.19 -4.18
C ARG A 208 15.12 -8.24 -4.40
N VAL A 209 15.15 -8.83 -5.59
CA VAL A 209 16.15 -9.83 -6.02
C VAL A 209 17.28 -9.19 -6.80
#